data_2c9cf16480d12024e8924b9ef57f0c86
#
_entry.id   2c9cf16480d12024e8924b9ef57f0c86
#
_cell.length_a   1.000
_cell.length_b   1.000
_cell.length_c   1.000
_cell.angle_alpha   90.00
_cell.angle_beta   90.00
_cell.angle_gamma   90.00
#
_symmetry.space_group_name_H-M   'P 1'
#
loop_
_entity.id
_entity.type
_entity.pdbx_description
1 polymer ?
#
loop_
_entity_poly.entity_id
_entity_poly.type
_entity_poly.pdbx_seq_one_letter_code
_entity_poly.pdbx_strand_id
1 'polypeptide(L)'
;RIEKYDDSINAVVVRIFDQALEAAHKADKALENGEYWGQLHGLPMTIKESYKIKDTKATWGNEAYRNNMADSDGLAVQRLKDAGAHFLGKTNVPLDLADFQSFNSIYGQTNNPWDVTKIPGGSSGGSAAALAAGFTGLEAGSDIGGSIRNPAHYCGVYGHKPTHAIIPSSGHELVANVPEPDLSVCGPLARSAEDLRIALDI
;
A
#
# COMPACT_ATOMS: atom_id res chain seq x y z
N ARG A 1 8.20 7.20 13.26
CA ARG A 1 9.28 6.43 12.61
C ARG A 1 9.43 6.84 11.15
N ILE A 2 8.35 6.99 10.40
CA ILE A 2 8.38 7.48 9.01
C ILE A 2 9.09 8.84 8.96
N GLU A 3 8.66 9.84 9.73
CA GLU A 3 9.27 11.19 9.80
C GLU A 3 10.76 11.18 10.10
N LYS A 4 11.24 10.17 10.82
CA LYS A 4 12.65 10.10 11.24
C LYS A 4 13.56 9.44 10.21
N TYR A 5 13.04 8.49 9.40
CA TYR A 5 13.90 7.61 8.60
C TYR A 5 13.53 7.57 7.11
N ASP A 6 12.34 8.05 6.72
CA ASP A 6 11.86 7.88 5.35
C ASP A 6 12.55 8.81 4.34
N ASP A 7 13.20 9.89 4.79
CA ASP A 7 13.91 10.81 3.89
C ASP A 7 15.02 10.11 3.08
N SER A 8 15.65 9.08 3.66
CA SER A 8 16.68 8.29 2.98
C SER A 8 16.12 7.12 2.16
N ILE A 9 14.88 6.69 2.46
CA ILE A 9 14.23 5.55 1.83
C ILE A 9 13.21 6.00 0.78
N ASN A 10 12.44 7.04 1.08
CA ASN A 10 11.36 7.59 0.24
C ASN A 10 10.30 6.53 -0.12
N ALA A 11 9.85 5.80 0.90
CA ALA A 11 8.84 4.76 0.74
C ALA A 11 7.41 5.32 0.78
N VAL A 12 7.11 6.25 1.72
CA VAL A 12 5.76 6.80 1.95
C VAL A 12 5.64 8.19 1.33
N VAL A 13 5.08 8.26 0.14
CA VAL A 13 5.09 9.45 -0.73
C VAL A 13 3.82 10.29 -0.68
N VAL A 14 2.70 9.72 -0.24
CA VAL A 14 1.47 10.46 0.08
C VAL A 14 1.20 10.23 1.56
N ARG A 15 1.36 11.27 2.38
CA ARG A 15 1.23 11.19 3.85
C ARG A 15 -0.12 11.78 4.27
N ILE A 16 -0.88 11.04 5.08
CA ILE A 16 -2.19 11.44 5.61
C ILE A 16 -2.23 11.26 7.14
N PHE A 17 -1.17 11.70 7.81
CA PHE A 17 -0.94 11.46 9.24
C PHE A 17 -2.03 12.05 10.14
N ASP A 18 -2.55 13.24 9.82
CA ASP A 18 -3.61 13.86 10.63
C ASP A 18 -4.88 13.00 10.62
N GLN A 19 -5.28 12.51 9.44
CA GLN A 19 -6.42 11.59 9.30
C GLN A 19 -6.16 10.26 10.02
N ALA A 20 -4.93 9.75 9.96
CA ALA A 20 -4.54 8.52 10.64
C ALA A 20 -4.60 8.67 12.15
N LEU A 21 -4.12 9.79 12.70
CA LEU A 21 -4.19 10.08 14.14
C LEU A 21 -5.64 10.22 14.61
N GLU A 22 -6.49 10.89 13.84
CA GLU A 22 -7.92 10.99 14.15
C GLU A 22 -8.59 9.61 14.17
N ALA A 23 -8.27 8.76 13.19
CA ALA A 23 -8.78 7.39 13.13
C ALA A 23 -8.28 6.53 14.30
N ALA A 24 -7.00 6.66 14.68
CA ALA A 24 -6.43 5.99 15.85
C ALA A 24 -7.15 6.38 17.14
N HIS A 25 -7.39 7.68 17.38
CA HIS A 25 -8.15 8.14 18.54
C HIS A 25 -9.59 7.61 18.56
N LYS A 26 -10.24 7.49 17.39
CA LYS A 26 -11.57 6.87 17.30
C LYS A 26 -11.53 5.38 17.66
N ALA A 27 -10.50 4.67 17.22
CA ALA A 27 -10.31 3.26 17.54
C ALA A 27 -10.06 3.05 19.05
N ASP A 28 -9.20 3.85 19.66
CA ASP A 28 -8.95 3.81 21.11
C ASP A 28 -10.25 4.04 21.90
N LYS A 29 -11.01 5.07 21.53
CA LYS A 29 -12.28 5.39 22.18
C LYS A 29 -13.33 4.30 21.99
N ALA A 30 -13.41 3.67 20.82
CA ALA A 30 -14.29 2.54 20.58
C ALA A 30 -13.94 1.37 21.51
N LEU A 31 -12.65 1.05 21.63
CA LEU A 31 -12.17 -0.02 22.53
C LEU A 31 -12.48 0.28 24.00
N GLU A 32 -12.32 1.52 24.46
CA GLU A 32 -12.72 1.96 25.80
C GLU A 32 -14.21 1.74 26.08
N ASN A 33 -15.06 1.86 25.05
CA ASN A 33 -16.50 1.60 25.12
C ASN A 33 -16.89 0.12 24.93
N GLY A 34 -15.91 -0.78 24.79
CA GLY A 34 -16.15 -2.21 24.56
C GLY A 34 -16.52 -2.56 23.11
N GLU A 35 -16.31 -1.63 22.18
CA GLU A 35 -16.54 -1.83 20.75
C GLU A 35 -15.28 -2.38 20.08
N TYR A 36 -15.46 -3.37 19.21
CA TYR A 36 -14.37 -3.98 18.43
C TYR A 36 -14.76 -4.04 16.95
N TRP A 37 -13.99 -3.34 16.10
CA TRP A 37 -14.36 -3.15 14.70
C TRP A 37 -13.97 -4.33 13.80
N GLY A 38 -12.98 -5.13 14.19
CA GLY A 38 -12.53 -6.30 13.43
C GLY A 38 -11.08 -6.66 13.66
N GLN A 39 -10.57 -7.61 12.91
CA GLN A 39 -9.23 -8.20 13.10
C GLN A 39 -8.07 -7.21 12.98
N LEU A 40 -8.30 -6.08 12.32
CA LEU A 40 -7.31 -5.01 12.16
C LEU A 40 -7.63 -3.77 13.01
N HIS A 41 -8.41 -3.93 14.08
CA HIS A 41 -8.84 -2.81 14.94
C HIS A 41 -7.65 -1.97 15.41
N GLY A 42 -7.62 -0.70 14.99
CA GLY A 42 -6.57 0.24 15.35
C GLY A 42 -5.22 0.01 14.67
N LEU A 43 -5.12 -0.93 13.70
CA LEU A 43 -3.86 -1.19 12.99
C LEU A 43 -3.50 -0.02 12.07
N PRO A 44 -2.35 0.66 12.29
CA PRO A 44 -1.83 1.61 11.33
C PRO A 44 -1.13 0.89 10.18
N MET A 45 -1.52 1.18 8.94
CA MET A 45 -0.92 0.60 7.75
C MET A 45 -0.67 1.63 6.66
N THR A 46 0.12 1.26 5.67
CA THR A 46 0.29 1.99 4.41
C THR A 46 -0.24 1.13 3.26
N ILE A 47 -0.38 1.69 2.07
CA ILE A 47 -0.89 1.00 0.90
C ILE A 47 -0.21 1.52 -0.36
N LYS A 48 -0.06 0.69 -1.38
CA LYS A 48 0.50 1.07 -2.68
C LYS A 48 -0.23 2.28 -3.26
N GLU A 49 0.52 3.24 -3.83
CA GLU A 49 -0.01 4.53 -4.30
C GLU A 49 -1.11 4.38 -5.35
N SER A 50 -1.10 3.29 -6.09
CA SER A 50 -2.10 2.99 -7.11
C SER A 50 -3.51 2.69 -6.60
N TYR A 51 -3.69 2.39 -5.31
CA TYR A 51 -5.03 2.22 -4.73
C TYR A 51 -5.70 3.56 -4.47
N LYS A 52 -7.00 3.63 -4.73
CA LYS A 52 -7.82 4.80 -4.39
C LYS A 52 -8.13 4.82 -2.89
N ILE A 53 -7.64 5.86 -2.21
CA ILE A 53 -8.14 6.31 -0.92
C ILE A 53 -8.80 7.67 -1.18
N LYS A 54 -10.04 7.83 -0.80
CA LYS A 54 -10.81 9.05 -1.00
C LYS A 54 -10.01 10.29 -0.56
N ASP A 55 -10.08 11.35 -1.36
CA ASP A 55 -9.42 12.64 -1.14
C ASP A 55 -7.87 12.56 -1.09
N THR A 56 -7.29 11.49 -1.67
CA THR A 56 -5.83 11.38 -1.85
C THR A 56 -5.44 11.24 -3.32
N LYS A 57 -4.18 11.52 -3.62
CA LYS A 57 -3.63 11.33 -4.96
C LYS A 57 -3.61 9.84 -5.34
N ALA A 58 -3.97 9.55 -6.60
CA ALA A 58 -3.84 8.24 -7.22
C ALA A 58 -3.28 8.46 -8.65
N THR A 59 -1.97 8.52 -8.76
CA THR A 59 -1.26 8.99 -9.97
C THR A 59 -0.62 7.87 -10.77
N TRP A 60 -0.40 6.69 -10.16
CA TRP A 60 0.40 5.59 -10.71
C TRP A 60 1.82 6.05 -11.13
N GLY A 61 2.34 7.10 -10.47
CA GLY A 61 3.63 7.70 -10.82
C GLY A 61 3.67 8.41 -12.17
N ASN A 62 2.52 8.57 -12.83
CA ASN A 62 2.40 9.14 -14.16
C ASN A 62 2.12 10.65 -14.08
N GLU A 63 2.99 11.44 -14.71
CA GLU A 63 2.94 12.90 -14.70
C GLU A 63 1.62 13.46 -15.23
N ALA A 64 1.00 12.79 -16.21
CA ALA A 64 -0.30 13.21 -16.74
C ALA A 64 -1.43 13.19 -15.68
N TYR A 65 -1.23 12.39 -14.63
CA TYR A 65 -2.18 12.24 -13.53
C TYR A 65 -1.69 12.86 -12.21
N ARG A 66 -0.67 13.71 -12.23
CA ARG A 66 -0.06 14.36 -11.03
C ARG A 66 -1.09 14.96 -10.08
N ASN A 67 -2.18 15.48 -10.60
CA ASN A 67 -3.24 16.13 -9.83
C ASN A 67 -4.52 15.27 -9.73
N ASN A 68 -4.46 14.00 -10.15
CA ASN A 68 -5.61 13.11 -10.05
C ASN A 68 -5.87 12.77 -8.59
N MET A 69 -7.09 13.09 -8.12
CA MET A 69 -7.56 12.82 -6.77
C MET A 69 -8.62 11.73 -6.82
N ALA A 70 -8.52 10.76 -5.93
CA ALA A 70 -9.54 9.74 -5.79
C ALA A 70 -10.81 10.34 -5.15
N ASP A 71 -11.95 10.11 -5.77
CA ASP A 71 -13.28 10.56 -5.33
C ASP A 71 -13.94 9.61 -4.32
N SER A 72 -13.43 8.38 -4.24
CA SER A 72 -13.96 7.30 -3.42
C SER A 72 -12.84 6.37 -2.97
N ASP A 73 -13.11 5.57 -1.94
CA ASP A 73 -12.25 4.45 -1.57
C ASP A 73 -12.43 3.29 -2.55
N GLY A 74 -11.33 2.61 -2.88
CA GLY A 74 -11.39 1.33 -3.56
C GLY A 74 -11.94 0.22 -2.65
N LEU A 75 -12.49 -0.85 -3.23
CA LEU A 75 -13.14 -1.91 -2.47
C LEU A 75 -12.21 -2.56 -1.42
N ALA A 76 -10.96 -2.85 -1.80
CA ALA A 76 -9.98 -3.39 -0.85
C ALA A 76 -9.68 -2.41 0.29
N VAL A 77 -9.58 -1.10 -0.01
CA VAL A 77 -9.39 -0.04 0.99
C VAL A 77 -10.57 0.00 1.96
N GLN A 78 -11.81 -0.07 1.43
CA GLN A 78 -13.02 -0.08 2.26
C GLN A 78 -13.04 -1.28 3.20
N ARG A 79 -12.76 -2.49 2.70
CA ARG A 79 -12.73 -3.71 3.51
C ARG A 79 -11.70 -3.65 4.63
N LEU A 80 -10.50 -3.13 4.34
CA LEU A 80 -9.45 -2.94 5.35
C LEU A 80 -9.89 -1.93 6.43
N LYS A 81 -10.56 -0.83 6.04
CA LYS A 81 -11.14 0.13 6.99
C LYS A 81 -12.25 -0.50 7.83
N ASP A 82 -13.14 -1.27 7.22
CA ASP A 82 -14.25 -1.95 7.90
C ASP A 82 -13.72 -3.01 8.89
N ALA A 83 -12.57 -3.62 8.61
CA ALA A 83 -11.85 -4.49 9.54
C ALA A 83 -11.10 -3.73 10.66
N GLY A 84 -11.11 -2.39 10.64
CA GLY A 84 -10.58 -1.52 11.69
C GLY A 84 -9.19 -0.95 11.41
N ALA A 85 -8.61 -1.16 10.24
CA ALA A 85 -7.33 -0.55 9.87
C ALA A 85 -7.49 0.95 9.55
N HIS A 86 -6.40 1.70 9.72
CA HIS A 86 -6.31 3.09 9.27
C HIS A 86 -5.00 3.33 8.51
N PHE A 87 -5.04 4.26 7.55
CA PHE A 87 -3.93 4.46 6.64
C PHE A 87 -3.06 5.64 7.06
N LEU A 88 -1.75 5.40 7.24
CA LEU A 88 -0.73 6.44 7.46
C LEU A 88 -0.40 7.19 6.16
N GLY A 89 -0.60 6.54 5.02
CA GLY A 89 -0.24 7.08 3.73
C GLY A 89 -0.16 6.03 2.64
N LYS A 90 0.37 6.46 1.49
CA LYS A 90 0.53 5.60 0.30
C LYS A 90 1.98 5.50 -0.09
N THR A 91 2.37 4.33 -0.58
CA THR A 91 3.76 3.95 -0.85
C THR A 91 4.11 4.03 -2.34
N ASN A 92 5.36 4.39 -2.62
CA ASN A 92 5.85 4.74 -3.95
C ASN A 92 5.79 3.57 -4.95
N VAL A 93 5.66 3.95 -6.22
CA VAL A 93 5.53 3.06 -7.37
C VAL A 93 6.39 3.56 -8.54
N PRO A 94 6.74 2.73 -9.53
CA PRO A 94 7.26 3.21 -10.81
C PRO A 94 6.16 3.81 -11.69
N LEU A 95 6.56 4.53 -12.72
CA LEU A 95 5.66 5.03 -13.76
C LEU A 95 4.77 3.90 -14.31
N ASP A 96 3.44 4.11 -14.27
CA ASP A 96 2.42 3.19 -14.78
C ASP A 96 2.55 1.75 -14.22
N LEU A 97 3.21 1.58 -13.08
CA LEU A 97 3.54 0.28 -12.44
C LEU A 97 4.37 -0.66 -13.32
N ALA A 98 5.08 -0.14 -14.32
CA ALA A 98 5.68 -0.89 -15.42
C ALA A 98 7.19 -1.16 -15.26
N ASP A 99 7.74 -1.05 -14.04
CA ASP A 99 9.16 -1.29 -13.77
C ASP A 99 9.37 -2.04 -12.44
N PHE A 100 10.55 -2.66 -12.30
CA PHE A 100 11.06 -3.23 -11.04
C PHE A 100 11.94 -2.26 -10.24
N GLN A 101 12.00 -1.00 -10.64
CA GLN A 101 12.55 0.12 -9.90
C GLN A 101 11.44 1.09 -9.54
N SER A 102 11.12 1.27 -8.26
CA SER A 102 10.09 2.21 -7.80
C SER A 102 10.60 3.65 -7.86
N PHE A 103 10.57 4.19 -9.07
CA PHE A 103 10.97 5.55 -9.43
C PHE A 103 9.94 6.19 -10.37
N ASN A 104 9.63 7.45 -10.12
CA ASN A 104 8.84 8.29 -11.03
C ASN A 104 9.16 9.78 -10.85
N SER A 105 8.74 10.61 -11.82
CA SER A 105 9.02 12.05 -11.78
C SER A 105 8.23 12.84 -10.74
N ILE A 106 7.15 12.27 -10.20
CA ILE A 106 6.28 12.94 -9.20
C ILE A 106 6.89 12.84 -7.81
N TYR A 107 7.32 11.64 -7.43
CA TYR A 107 7.71 11.31 -6.06
C TYR A 107 9.20 10.98 -5.91
N GLY A 108 9.93 10.80 -7.01
CA GLY A 108 11.32 10.38 -6.99
C GLY A 108 11.50 8.88 -6.80
N GLN A 109 12.67 8.49 -6.33
CA GLN A 109 13.11 7.11 -6.20
C GLN A 109 12.94 6.60 -4.77
N THR A 110 12.47 5.37 -4.63
CA THR A 110 12.55 4.61 -3.38
C THR A 110 13.83 3.80 -3.33
N ASN A 111 14.50 3.80 -2.19
CA ASN A 111 15.73 3.06 -1.94
C ASN A 111 15.44 1.82 -1.07
N ASN A 112 16.27 0.79 -1.19
CA ASN A 112 16.17 -0.40 -0.36
C ASN A 112 16.61 -0.08 1.09
N PRO A 113 15.81 -0.39 2.12
CA PRO A 113 16.17 -0.08 3.51
C PRO A 113 17.42 -0.79 4.03
N TRP A 114 17.81 -1.93 3.44
CA TRP A 114 19.01 -2.68 3.82
C TRP A 114 20.28 -2.08 3.23
N ASP A 115 20.18 -1.46 2.05
CA ASP A 115 21.26 -0.76 1.38
C ASP A 115 20.65 0.31 0.47
N VAL A 116 20.73 1.56 0.88
CA VAL A 116 20.12 2.70 0.16
C VAL A 116 20.72 2.96 -1.23
N THR A 117 21.81 2.26 -1.59
CA THR A 117 22.37 2.28 -2.96
C THR A 117 21.72 1.29 -3.90
N LYS A 118 20.81 0.45 -3.38
CA LYS A 118 20.11 -0.62 -4.10
C LYS A 118 18.65 -0.29 -4.29
N ILE A 119 18.04 -0.96 -5.27
CA ILE A 119 16.61 -0.86 -5.52
C ILE A 119 15.81 -1.73 -4.55
N PRO A 120 14.58 -1.33 -4.17
CA PRO A 120 13.68 -2.15 -3.38
C PRO A 120 12.89 -3.17 -4.21
N GLY A 121 13.08 -3.15 -5.54
CA GLY A 121 12.19 -3.82 -6.47
C GLY A 121 10.97 -2.97 -6.83
N GLY A 122 10.03 -3.56 -7.56
CA GLY A 122 8.82 -2.91 -8.07
C GLY A 122 7.81 -3.93 -8.67
N SER A 123 6.64 -3.46 -8.93
CA SER A 123 6.12 -2.10 -8.82
C SER A 123 5.63 -1.75 -7.40
N SER A 124 5.50 -2.69 -6.45
CA SER A 124 5.17 -2.43 -5.04
C SER A 124 6.44 -2.22 -4.19
N GLY A 125 7.45 -1.50 -4.73
CA GLY A 125 8.75 -1.34 -4.04
C GLY A 125 8.67 -0.44 -2.81
N GLY A 126 7.87 0.63 -2.86
CA GLY A 126 7.61 1.46 -1.68
C GLY A 126 6.93 0.66 -0.56
N SER A 127 6.00 -0.25 -0.91
CA SER A 127 5.31 -1.13 0.05
C SER A 127 6.28 -2.06 0.76
N ALA A 128 7.12 -2.77 0.01
CA ALA A 128 8.11 -3.67 0.58
C ALA A 128 9.18 -2.92 1.41
N ALA A 129 9.61 -1.74 0.94
CA ALA A 129 10.54 -0.89 1.66
C ALA A 129 9.94 -0.38 2.98
N ALA A 130 8.68 0.05 2.99
CA ALA A 130 7.98 0.50 4.20
C ALA A 130 7.87 -0.62 5.25
N LEU A 131 7.55 -1.85 4.84
CA LEU A 131 7.51 -3.02 5.71
C LEU A 131 8.90 -3.35 6.28
N ALA A 132 9.93 -3.42 5.43
CA ALA A 132 11.29 -3.73 5.85
C ALA A 132 11.86 -2.68 6.80
N ALA A 133 11.54 -1.39 6.59
CA ALA A 133 11.91 -0.30 7.48
C ALA A 133 11.10 -0.26 8.78
N GLY A 134 10.06 -1.08 8.92
CA GLY A 134 9.16 -1.09 10.06
C GLY A 134 8.32 0.18 10.17
N PHE A 135 7.92 0.76 9.04
CA PHE A 135 7.00 1.90 8.99
C PHE A 135 5.54 1.47 9.10
N THR A 136 5.26 0.26 8.71
CA THR A 136 3.94 -0.35 8.69
C THR A 136 4.02 -1.82 9.09
N GLY A 137 2.90 -2.40 9.52
CA GLY A 137 2.79 -3.83 9.81
C GLY A 137 2.20 -4.63 8.64
N LEU A 138 1.38 -3.98 7.83
CA LEU A 138 0.65 -4.57 6.72
C LEU A 138 0.63 -3.62 5.53
N GLU A 139 0.60 -4.18 4.32
CA GLU A 139 0.55 -3.48 3.05
C GLU A 139 -0.36 -4.20 2.06
N ALA A 140 -0.94 -3.46 1.12
CA ALA A 140 -1.56 -4.03 -0.06
C ALA A 140 -0.85 -3.50 -1.32
N GLY A 141 -0.45 -4.43 -2.16
CA GLY A 141 0.20 -4.21 -3.45
C GLY A 141 -0.55 -4.85 -4.60
N SER A 142 0.08 -4.92 -5.76
CA SER A 142 -0.47 -5.60 -6.94
C SER A 142 0.64 -6.28 -7.73
N ASP A 143 0.29 -7.32 -8.50
CA ASP A 143 1.25 -8.15 -9.22
C ASP A 143 0.65 -8.63 -10.55
N ILE A 144 1.27 -8.22 -11.67
CA ILE A 144 1.00 -8.79 -12.98
C ILE A 144 2.18 -9.64 -13.45
N GLY A 145 3.41 -9.15 -13.27
CA GLY A 145 4.65 -9.78 -13.71
C GLY A 145 5.67 -10.02 -12.61
N GLY A 146 5.28 -9.92 -11.32
CA GLY A 146 6.19 -10.04 -10.18
C GLY A 146 6.11 -8.88 -9.19
N SER A 147 5.19 -7.93 -9.38
CA SER A 147 5.20 -6.65 -8.67
C SER A 147 4.85 -6.70 -7.17
N ILE A 148 4.45 -7.83 -6.61
CA ILE A 148 4.45 -8.13 -5.17
C ILE A 148 5.68 -8.97 -4.83
N ARG A 149 5.91 -10.04 -5.57
CA ARG A 149 6.91 -11.07 -5.28
C ARG A 149 8.34 -10.56 -5.40
N ASN A 150 8.63 -9.78 -6.45
CA ASN A 150 9.96 -9.21 -6.68
C ASN A 150 10.39 -8.25 -5.54
N PRO A 151 9.61 -7.20 -5.19
CA PRO A 151 10.01 -6.31 -4.10
C PRO A 151 10.00 -7.02 -2.74
N ALA A 152 9.09 -7.97 -2.49
CA ALA A 152 9.10 -8.77 -1.27
C ALA A 152 10.42 -9.54 -1.12
N HIS A 153 10.92 -10.16 -2.19
CA HIS A 153 12.21 -10.84 -2.21
C HIS A 153 13.37 -9.86 -1.95
N TYR A 154 13.37 -8.70 -2.63
CA TYR A 154 14.48 -7.74 -2.53
C TYR A 154 14.57 -7.06 -1.15
N CYS A 155 13.44 -6.87 -0.49
CA CYS A 155 13.38 -6.26 0.84
C CYS A 155 13.32 -7.25 2.00
N GLY A 156 13.24 -8.56 1.72
CA GLY A 156 13.21 -9.61 2.75
C GLY A 156 11.92 -9.63 3.55
N VAL A 157 10.79 -9.38 2.90
CA VAL A 157 9.44 -9.43 3.48
C VAL A 157 8.59 -10.49 2.80
N TYR A 158 7.41 -10.77 3.32
CA TYR A 158 6.47 -11.71 2.71
C TYR A 158 5.54 -10.97 1.75
N GLY A 159 5.32 -11.56 0.57
CA GLY A 159 4.37 -11.05 -0.41
C GLY A 159 3.54 -12.19 -0.99
N HIS A 160 2.22 -12.04 -1.01
CA HIS A 160 1.32 -13.05 -1.55
C HIS A 160 0.65 -12.56 -2.83
N LYS A 161 0.95 -13.25 -3.94
CA LYS A 161 0.20 -13.11 -5.20
C LYS A 161 -0.94 -14.13 -5.19
N PRO A 162 -2.18 -13.72 -4.90
CA PRO A 162 -3.30 -14.65 -4.82
C PRO A 162 -3.71 -15.17 -6.20
N THR A 163 -4.62 -16.13 -6.20
CA THR A 163 -5.33 -16.56 -7.41
C THR A 163 -6.09 -15.38 -8.01
N HIS A 164 -6.15 -15.30 -9.35
CA HIS A 164 -6.87 -14.26 -10.06
C HIS A 164 -8.35 -14.18 -9.60
N ALA A 165 -8.85 -12.96 -9.47
CA ALA A 165 -10.22 -12.62 -9.07
C ALA A 165 -10.64 -12.99 -7.62
N ILE A 166 -9.72 -13.43 -6.75
CA ILE A 166 -10.02 -13.58 -5.31
C ILE A 166 -10.17 -12.21 -4.65
N ILE A 167 -9.23 -11.30 -4.92
CA ILE A 167 -9.29 -9.91 -4.44
C ILE A 167 -9.73 -9.03 -5.60
N PRO A 168 -10.89 -8.35 -5.50
CA PRO A 168 -11.36 -7.45 -6.55
C PRO A 168 -10.39 -6.28 -6.77
N SER A 169 -10.17 -5.91 -8.02
CA SER A 169 -9.31 -4.77 -8.41
C SER A 169 -10.04 -3.41 -8.39
N SER A 170 -11.31 -3.38 -8.05
CA SER A 170 -12.11 -2.15 -8.00
C SER A 170 -11.47 -1.10 -7.09
N GLY A 171 -11.14 0.07 -7.67
CA GLY A 171 -10.37 1.12 -7.00
C GLY A 171 -8.84 0.95 -7.10
N HIS A 172 -8.39 -0.01 -7.88
CA HIS A 172 -7.01 -0.16 -8.33
C HIS A 172 -6.96 -0.08 -9.87
N GLU A 173 -7.55 0.97 -10.42
CA GLU A 173 -7.50 1.33 -11.83
C GLU A 173 -7.19 2.82 -11.99
N LEU A 174 -6.39 3.18 -12.99
CA LEU A 174 -6.03 4.57 -13.28
C LEU A 174 -7.15 5.29 -14.01
N VAL A 175 -7.82 4.58 -14.92
CA VAL A 175 -8.92 5.09 -15.74
C VAL A 175 -10.15 4.24 -15.48
N ALA A 176 -11.28 4.89 -15.22
CA ALA A 176 -12.55 4.21 -14.97
C ALA A 176 -13.04 3.43 -16.21
N ASN A 177 -13.78 2.35 -15.95
CA ASN A 177 -14.42 1.52 -16.97
C ASN A 177 -13.45 0.79 -17.94
N VAL A 178 -12.22 0.54 -17.51
CA VAL A 178 -11.32 -0.37 -18.23
C VAL A 178 -11.57 -1.81 -17.77
N PRO A 179 -11.51 -2.79 -18.68
CA PRO A 179 -11.57 -4.20 -18.28
C PRO A 179 -10.45 -4.56 -17.31
N GLU A 180 -10.75 -5.42 -16.35
CA GLU A 180 -9.74 -5.97 -15.45
C GLU A 180 -8.71 -6.78 -16.25
N PRO A 181 -7.39 -6.54 -16.07
CA PRO A 181 -6.37 -7.29 -16.79
C PRO A 181 -6.32 -8.76 -16.33
N ASP A 182 -6.25 -9.70 -17.27
CA ASP A 182 -6.31 -11.14 -17.02
C ASP A 182 -5.28 -11.69 -16.03
N LEU A 183 -4.11 -11.05 -15.93
CA LEU A 183 -2.99 -11.55 -15.11
C LEU A 183 -2.72 -10.68 -13.89
N SER A 184 -3.34 -9.50 -13.81
CA SER A 184 -3.14 -8.59 -12.70
C SER A 184 -3.94 -9.02 -11.49
N VAL A 185 -3.31 -9.01 -10.32
CA VAL A 185 -3.98 -9.30 -9.04
C VAL A 185 -3.57 -8.26 -7.99
N CYS A 186 -4.50 -7.91 -7.13
CA CYS A 186 -4.23 -7.25 -5.86
C CYS A 186 -3.83 -8.30 -4.83
N GLY A 187 -2.98 -7.93 -3.85
CA GLY A 187 -2.58 -8.86 -2.81
C GLY A 187 -1.79 -8.22 -1.69
N PRO A 188 -1.72 -8.88 -0.52
CA PRO A 188 -1.06 -8.34 0.67
C PRO A 188 0.46 -8.55 0.63
N LEU A 189 1.16 -7.63 1.34
CA LEU A 189 2.54 -7.82 1.78
C LEU A 189 2.59 -7.61 3.30
N ALA A 190 3.44 -8.37 3.99
CA ALA A 190 3.56 -8.32 5.44
C ALA A 190 4.95 -8.79 5.91
N ARG A 191 5.18 -8.76 7.24
CA ARG A 191 6.43 -9.28 7.84
C ARG A 191 6.31 -10.72 8.33
N SER A 192 5.13 -11.32 8.23
CA SER A 192 4.91 -12.73 8.54
C SER A 192 3.90 -13.36 7.58
N ALA A 193 3.92 -14.69 7.46
CA ALA A 193 2.93 -15.42 6.67
C ALA A 193 1.53 -15.39 7.34
N GLU A 194 1.49 -15.31 8.67
CA GLU A 194 0.23 -15.21 9.42
C GLU A 194 -0.49 -13.89 9.15
N ASP A 195 0.24 -12.77 9.10
CA ASP A 195 -0.33 -11.47 8.75
C ASP A 195 -0.89 -11.47 7.32
N LEU A 196 -0.23 -12.16 6.38
CA LEU A 196 -0.77 -12.35 5.02
C LEU A 196 -2.10 -13.11 5.02
N ARG A 197 -2.20 -14.17 5.85
CA ARG A 197 -3.43 -14.95 5.98
C ARG A 197 -4.56 -14.07 6.54
N ILE A 198 -4.30 -13.31 7.60
CA ILE A 198 -5.28 -12.38 8.18
C ILE A 198 -5.77 -11.38 7.13
N ALA A 199 -4.83 -10.78 6.38
CA ALA A 199 -5.19 -9.81 5.35
C ALA A 199 -5.98 -10.41 4.17
N LEU A 200 -5.77 -11.70 3.87
CA LEU A 200 -6.47 -12.38 2.79
C LEU A 200 -7.90 -12.80 3.20
N ASP A 201 -8.13 -13.02 4.50
CA ASP A 201 -9.44 -13.39 5.06
C ASP A 201 -10.41 -12.17 5.13
N ILE A 202 -9.91 -10.94 4.94
CA ILE A 202 -10.66 -9.67 4.91
C ILE A 202 -11.10 -9.32 3.48
#